data_5c524c633d508f2237d39e42b3ef354a
#
_entry.id   5c524c633d508f2237d39e42b3ef354a
#
_cell.length_a   1.000
_cell.length_b   1.000
_cell.length_c   1.000
_cell.angle_alpha   90.00
_cell.angle_beta   90.00
_cell.angle_gamma   90.00
#
_symmetry.space_group_name_H-M   'P 1'
#
loop_
_entity.id
_entity.type
_entity.pdbx_description
1 polymer ?
#
loop_
_entity_poly.entity_id
_entity_poly.type
_entity_poly.pdbx_seq_one_letter_code
_entity_poly.pdbx_strand_id
1 'polypeptide(L)'
;MAMQWRDDGFRYGAVTRGLHWAMALLLTWQFAGMGVKIIVGKAPITAFWVGTHKGIGVILLTLIVVRALWGLYNMKTRPAHGGGFWGLAVKVGHLALYALMLIVPALAMLRQYGSGKPLDVFGVRLIDGGWAEVPWMTAPANAAHGLLAWVLLAAIAGHILMVLVHHFIWKDEKVGRMIS
;
A
#
# COMPACT_ATOMS: atom_id res chain seq x y z
N MET A 1 -14.83 -8.67 -26.49
CA MET A 1 -15.19 -7.43 -25.76
C MET A 1 -13.95 -6.55 -25.66
N ALA A 2 -14.04 -5.26 -25.99
CA ALA A 2 -12.91 -4.34 -25.86
C ALA A 2 -12.59 -4.14 -24.36
N MET A 3 -11.30 -4.15 -24.01
CA MET A 3 -10.84 -3.95 -22.65
C MET A 3 -11.07 -2.49 -22.23
N GLN A 4 -11.88 -2.28 -21.20
CA GLN A 4 -12.17 -0.95 -20.67
C GLN A 4 -11.01 -0.49 -19.77
N TRP A 5 -10.28 0.54 -20.19
CA TRP A 5 -9.11 1.07 -19.47
C TRP A 5 -9.47 1.99 -18.30
N ARG A 6 -10.52 2.81 -18.46
CA ARG A 6 -10.97 3.82 -17.51
C ARG A 6 -12.14 3.34 -16.66
N ASP A 7 -12.32 3.97 -15.50
CA ASP A 7 -13.49 3.78 -14.67
C ASP A 7 -14.74 4.34 -15.38
N ASP A 8 -15.87 3.64 -15.28
CA ASP A 8 -17.20 4.13 -15.66
C ASP A 8 -18.11 4.09 -14.41
N GLY A 9 -19.29 4.67 -14.44
CA GLY A 9 -20.19 4.72 -13.29
C GLY A 9 -20.58 3.35 -12.70
N PHE A 10 -20.26 2.24 -13.38
CA PHE A 10 -20.66 0.87 -13.01
C PHE A 10 -19.47 0.00 -12.58
N ARG A 11 -18.31 0.12 -13.24
CA ARG A 11 -17.14 -0.77 -13.07
C ARG A 11 -15.83 0.03 -12.97
N TYR A 12 -14.86 -0.57 -12.31
CA TYR A 12 -13.49 -0.06 -12.33
C TYR A 12 -12.76 -0.53 -13.58
N GLY A 13 -12.06 0.40 -14.24
CA GLY A 13 -11.27 0.10 -15.43
C GLY A 13 -10.05 -0.79 -15.14
N ALA A 14 -9.48 -1.36 -16.20
CA ALA A 14 -8.34 -2.28 -16.11
C ALA A 14 -7.13 -1.65 -15.38
N VAL A 15 -6.86 -0.36 -15.58
CA VAL A 15 -5.76 0.33 -14.89
C VAL A 15 -6.00 0.39 -13.39
N THR A 16 -7.21 0.78 -12.95
CA THR A 16 -7.58 0.84 -11.53
C THR A 16 -7.45 -0.53 -10.86
N ARG A 17 -7.94 -1.58 -11.52
CA ARG A 17 -7.86 -2.96 -11.04
C ARG A 17 -6.42 -3.47 -11.01
N GLY A 18 -5.65 -3.24 -12.09
CA GLY A 18 -4.25 -3.64 -12.17
C GLY A 18 -3.40 -3.02 -11.07
N LEU A 19 -3.52 -1.71 -10.85
CA LEU A 19 -2.85 -1.02 -9.76
C LEU A 19 -3.26 -1.57 -8.39
N HIS A 20 -4.54 -1.87 -8.19
CA HIS A 20 -5.03 -2.45 -6.94
C HIS A 20 -4.38 -3.80 -6.65
N TRP A 21 -4.46 -4.74 -7.59
CA TRP A 21 -3.98 -6.10 -7.38
C TRP A 21 -2.46 -6.17 -7.31
N ALA A 22 -1.74 -5.36 -8.11
CA ALA A 22 -0.29 -5.25 -7.99
C ALA A 22 0.13 -4.79 -6.59
N MET A 23 -0.52 -3.74 -6.05
CA MET A 23 -0.25 -3.26 -4.69
C MET A 23 -0.65 -4.30 -3.63
N ALA A 24 -1.79 -5.00 -3.79
CA ALA A 24 -2.21 -6.05 -2.87
C ALA A 24 -1.18 -7.17 -2.78
N LEU A 25 -0.66 -7.64 -3.91
CA LEU A 25 0.40 -8.66 -3.96
C LEU A 25 1.69 -8.19 -3.29
N LEU A 26 2.14 -6.97 -3.57
CA LEU A 26 3.35 -6.41 -2.98
C LEU A 26 3.21 -6.16 -1.48
N LEU A 27 2.04 -5.73 -1.00
CA LEU A 27 1.75 -5.58 0.43
C LEU A 27 1.73 -6.94 1.12
N THR A 28 1.12 -7.96 0.50
CA THR A 28 1.15 -9.34 1.02
C THR A 28 2.59 -9.81 1.17
N TRP A 29 3.45 -9.59 0.16
CA TRP A 29 4.87 -9.89 0.23
C TRP A 29 5.55 -9.19 1.40
N GLN A 30 5.34 -7.88 1.56
CA GLN A 30 5.93 -7.08 2.64
C GLN A 30 5.57 -7.61 4.03
N PHE A 31 4.28 -7.85 4.28
CA PHE A 31 3.82 -8.33 5.59
C PHE A 31 4.20 -9.78 5.83
N ALA A 32 4.14 -10.65 4.82
CA ALA A 32 4.62 -12.03 4.93
C ALA A 32 6.10 -12.07 5.32
N GLY A 33 6.94 -11.27 4.66
CA GLY A 33 8.37 -11.19 4.97
C GLY A 33 8.67 -10.70 6.39
N MET A 34 7.89 -9.71 6.87
CA MET A 34 8.03 -9.24 8.25
C MET A 34 7.48 -10.27 9.26
N GLY A 35 6.43 -11.01 8.91
CA GLY A 35 5.93 -12.14 9.69
C GLY A 35 6.98 -13.23 9.84
N VAL A 36 7.61 -13.65 8.75
CA VAL A 36 8.73 -14.61 8.76
C VAL A 36 9.86 -14.13 9.68
N LYS A 37 10.23 -12.84 9.60
CA LYS A 37 11.25 -12.25 10.48
C LYS A 37 10.89 -12.35 11.95
N ILE A 38 9.63 -12.14 12.32
CA ILE A 38 9.16 -12.18 13.70
C ILE A 38 9.16 -13.62 14.23
N ILE A 39 8.73 -14.58 13.41
CA ILE A 39 8.57 -15.99 13.82
C ILE A 39 9.91 -16.72 13.84
N VAL A 40 10.70 -16.55 12.78
CA VAL A 40 11.95 -17.32 12.56
C VAL A 40 13.19 -16.62 13.16
N GLY A 41 13.13 -15.30 13.35
CA GLY A 41 14.29 -14.53 13.82
C GLY A 41 15.38 -14.37 12.76
N LYS A 42 16.66 -14.49 13.17
CA LYS A 42 17.81 -14.35 12.26
C LYS A 42 18.11 -15.69 11.56
N ALA A 43 17.79 -15.78 10.28
CA ALA A 43 18.04 -16.95 9.43
C ALA A 43 18.28 -16.51 7.97
N PRO A 44 18.87 -17.35 7.10
CA PRO A 44 19.06 -17.02 5.68
C PRO A 44 17.77 -16.64 4.97
N ILE A 45 16.67 -17.34 5.24
CA ILE A 45 15.36 -17.02 4.69
C ILE A 45 14.89 -15.62 5.11
N THR A 46 15.12 -15.24 6.35
CA THR A 46 14.78 -13.90 6.87
C THR A 46 15.61 -12.81 6.19
N ALA A 47 16.89 -13.07 5.94
CA ALA A 47 17.78 -12.14 5.23
C ALA A 47 17.28 -11.85 3.81
N PHE A 48 16.78 -12.87 3.10
CA PHE A 48 16.15 -12.71 1.78
C PHE A 48 14.93 -11.78 1.83
N TRP A 49 13.99 -12.03 2.74
CA TRP A 49 12.77 -11.23 2.88
C TRP A 49 13.06 -9.78 3.28
N VAL A 50 13.95 -9.60 4.24
CA VAL A 50 14.38 -8.25 4.70
C VAL A 50 15.14 -7.51 3.60
N GLY A 51 15.95 -8.23 2.80
CA GLY A 51 16.68 -7.67 1.67
C GLY A 51 15.77 -7.06 0.61
N THR A 52 14.63 -7.68 0.33
CA THR A 52 13.65 -7.17 -0.64
C THR A 52 12.77 -6.05 -0.07
N HIS A 53 12.66 -5.92 1.26
CA HIS A 53 11.73 -5.01 1.93
C HIS A 53 11.88 -3.55 1.49
N LYS A 54 13.11 -3.04 1.43
CA LYS A 54 13.36 -1.64 1.03
C LYS A 54 12.98 -1.39 -0.42
N GLY A 55 13.41 -2.26 -1.33
CA GLY A 55 13.12 -2.12 -2.76
C GLY A 55 11.62 -2.17 -3.06
N ILE A 56 10.91 -3.15 -2.51
CA ILE A 56 9.46 -3.26 -2.65
C ILE A 56 8.75 -2.06 -1.99
N GLY A 57 9.27 -1.54 -0.87
CA GLY A 57 8.76 -0.34 -0.24
C GLY A 57 8.82 0.90 -1.15
N VAL A 58 9.90 1.06 -1.92
CA VAL A 58 10.04 2.13 -2.92
C VAL A 58 9.02 1.95 -4.05
N ILE A 59 8.86 0.72 -4.57
CA ILE A 59 7.86 0.43 -5.59
C ILE A 59 6.44 0.73 -5.09
N LEU A 60 6.11 0.32 -3.87
CA LEU A 60 4.80 0.60 -3.25
C LEU A 60 4.55 2.10 -3.10
N LEU A 61 5.57 2.88 -2.69
CA LEU A 61 5.46 4.34 -2.61
C LEU A 61 5.17 4.96 -3.99
N THR A 62 5.85 4.51 -5.02
CA THR A 62 5.59 4.96 -6.39
C THR A 62 4.18 4.58 -6.84
N LEU A 63 3.76 3.33 -6.62
CA LEU A 63 2.45 2.84 -7.03
C LEU A 63 1.31 3.54 -6.30
N ILE A 64 1.45 3.89 -5.01
CA ILE A 64 0.39 4.61 -4.29
C ILE A 64 0.22 6.02 -4.83
N VAL A 65 1.30 6.71 -5.18
CA VAL A 65 1.24 8.03 -5.80
C VAL A 65 0.55 7.94 -7.17
N VAL A 66 0.98 7.01 -8.03
CA VAL A 66 0.35 6.79 -9.35
C VAL A 66 -1.13 6.45 -9.19
N ARG A 67 -1.49 5.57 -8.26
CA ARG A 67 -2.87 5.17 -7.99
C ARG A 67 -3.71 6.34 -7.46
N ALA A 68 -3.14 7.19 -6.60
CA ALA A 68 -3.84 8.38 -6.09
C ALA A 68 -4.12 9.38 -7.22
N LEU A 69 -3.11 9.68 -8.05
CA LEU A 69 -3.27 10.56 -9.23
C LEU A 69 -4.29 9.99 -10.23
N TRP A 70 -4.20 8.70 -10.53
CA TRP A 70 -5.16 8.00 -11.38
C TRP A 70 -6.57 8.05 -10.79
N GLY A 71 -6.68 7.91 -9.48
CA GLY A 71 -7.93 8.01 -8.75
C GLY A 71 -8.57 9.39 -8.80
N LEU A 72 -7.77 10.43 -8.67
CA LEU A 72 -8.22 11.83 -8.81
C LEU A 72 -8.68 12.11 -10.25
N TYR A 73 -7.92 11.64 -11.24
CA TYR A 73 -8.28 11.79 -12.65
C TYR A 73 -9.65 11.16 -12.99
N ASN A 74 -9.94 9.98 -12.43
CA ASN A 74 -11.21 9.27 -12.66
C ASN A 74 -12.30 9.59 -11.62
N MET A 75 -12.13 10.58 -10.75
CA MET A 75 -13.00 10.81 -9.60
C MET A 75 -14.47 11.02 -9.98
N LYS A 76 -14.73 11.65 -11.12
CA LYS A 76 -16.10 11.94 -11.62
C LYS A 76 -16.78 10.72 -12.27
N THR A 77 -16.01 9.74 -12.72
CA THR A 77 -16.48 8.55 -13.44
C THR A 77 -16.43 7.27 -12.60
N ARG A 78 -15.99 7.35 -11.34
CA ARG A 78 -15.93 6.20 -10.44
C ARG A 78 -17.29 5.72 -10.00
N PRO A 79 -17.47 4.40 -9.81
CA PRO A 79 -18.67 3.87 -9.18
C PRO A 79 -18.93 4.51 -7.81
N ALA A 80 -20.17 4.91 -7.55
CA ALA A 80 -20.57 5.50 -6.29
C ALA A 80 -20.49 4.46 -5.14
N HIS A 81 -20.06 4.91 -3.96
CA HIS A 81 -19.98 4.06 -2.76
C HIS A 81 -21.29 3.95 -1.98
N GLY A 82 -22.39 4.50 -2.50
CA GLY A 82 -23.66 4.63 -1.79
C GLY A 82 -23.70 5.85 -0.86
N GLY A 83 -24.85 6.04 -0.21
CA GLY A 83 -25.10 7.15 0.74
C GLY A 83 -25.11 6.71 2.20
N GLY A 84 -25.39 7.70 3.09
CA GLY A 84 -25.55 7.45 4.53
C GLY A 84 -24.28 7.02 5.25
N PHE A 85 -24.46 6.43 6.44
CA PHE A 85 -23.38 6.01 7.33
C PHE A 85 -22.40 5.03 6.65
N TRP A 86 -22.91 4.02 5.96
CA TRP A 86 -22.06 3.01 5.29
C TRP A 86 -21.23 3.58 4.14
N GLY A 87 -21.80 4.50 3.35
CA GLY A 87 -21.06 5.19 2.30
C GLY A 87 -19.93 6.06 2.85
N LEU A 88 -20.16 6.72 4.00
CA LEU A 88 -19.13 7.48 4.71
C LEU A 88 -18.04 6.56 5.27
N ALA A 89 -18.40 5.46 5.91
CA ALA A 89 -17.46 4.47 6.44
C ALA A 89 -16.53 3.92 5.36
N VAL A 90 -17.06 3.60 4.17
CA VAL A 90 -16.27 3.15 3.03
C VAL A 90 -15.28 4.22 2.58
N LYS A 91 -15.71 5.49 2.48
CA LYS A 91 -14.84 6.61 2.09
C LYS A 91 -13.70 6.83 3.09
N VAL A 92 -14.03 6.86 4.39
CA VAL A 92 -13.05 7.03 5.47
C VAL A 92 -12.07 5.87 5.51
N GLY A 93 -12.54 4.63 5.39
CA GLY A 93 -11.68 3.44 5.34
C GLY A 93 -10.69 3.47 4.17
N HIS A 94 -11.15 3.82 2.97
CA HIS A 94 -10.24 3.96 1.82
C HIS A 94 -9.26 5.13 2.00
N LEU A 95 -9.71 6.27 2.52
CA LEU A 95 -8.83 7.41 2.79
C LEU A 95 -7.74 7.02 3.79
N ALA A 96 -8.10 6.31 4.87
CA ALA A 96 -7.14 5.82 5.85
C ALA A 96 -6.11 4.86 5.22
N LEU A 97 -6.56 3.92 4.37
CA LEU A 97 -5.66 3.03 3.63
C LEU A 97 -4.71 3.81 2.72
N TYR A 98 -5.20 4.78 1.94
CA TYR A 98 -4.35 5.62 1.09
C TYR A 98 -3.34 6.42 1.91
N ALA A 99 -3.76 7.03 3.01
CA ALA A 99 -2.89 7.80 3.89
C ALA A 99 -1.80 6.92 4.50
N LEU A 100 -2.14 5.75 5.04
CA LEU A 100 -1.17 4.83 5.63
C LEU A 100 -0.21 4.25 4.58
N MET A 101 -0.70 3.84 3.42
CA MET A 101 0.14 3.34 2.33
C MET A 101 1.10 4.40 1.77
N LEU A 102 0.79 5.68 1.92
CA LEU A 102 1.69 6.79 1.56
C LEU A 102 2.67 7.10 2.71
N ILE A 103 2.17 7.30 3.93
CA ILE A 103 2.96 7.78 5.08
C ILE A 103 4.00 6.74 5.52
N VAL A 104 3.63 5.46 5.59
CA VAL A 104 4.54 4.40 6.08
C VAL A 104 5.82 4.30 5.23
N PRO A 105 5.77 4.14 3.90
CA PRO A 105 6.99 4.10 3.10
C PRO A 105 7.65 5.48 2.96
N ALA A 106 6.91 6.60 3.01
CA ALA A 106 7.51 7.93 2.99
C ALA A 106 8.39 8.18 4.21
N LEU A 107 7.95 7.79 5.41
CA LEU A 107 8.77 7.84 6.62
C LEU A 107 10.02 6.96 6.49
N ALA A 108 9.91 5.78 5.88
CA ALA A 108 11.07 4.91 5.63
C ALA A 108 12.07 5.56 4.67
N MET A 109 11.60 6.23 3.62
CA MET A 109 12.45 6.97 2.69
C MET A 109 13.11 8.18 3.35
N LEU A 110 12.37 8.94 4.17
CA LEU A 110 12.92 10.04 4.96
C LEU A 110 14.05 9.54 5.88
N ARG A 111 13.84 8.43 6.59
CA ARG A 111 14.86 7.78 7.41
C ARG A 111 16.06 7.32 6.60
N GLN A 112 15.82 6.68 5.45
CA GLN A 112 16.90 6.17 4.59
C GLN A 112 17.79 7.32 4.12
N TYR A 113 17.20 8.42 3.66
CA TYR A 113 17.95 9.61 3.27
C TYR A 113 18.68 10.23 4.48
N GLY A 114 17.97 10.47 5.57
CA GLY A 114 18.53 11.07 6.79
C GLY A 114 19.63 10.22 7.44
N SER A 115 19.69 8.91 7.17
CA SER A 115 20.74 8.04 7.73
C SER A 115 22.11 8.20 7.06
N GLY A 116 22.21 8.92 5.94
CA GLY A 116 23.44 9.05 5.17
C GLY A 116 23.93 7.73 4.53
N LYS A 117 23.12 6.67 4.59
CA LYS A 117 23.48 5.35 4.03
C LYS A 117 22.99 5.22 2.58
N PRO A 118 23.73 4.52 1.72
CA PRO A 118 23.30 4.28 0.35
C PRO A 118 22.00 3.47 0.29
N LEU A 119 21.23 3.69 -0.76
CA LEU A 119 20.05 2.91 -1.11
C LEU A 119 20.21 2.33 -2.50
N ASP A 120 20.32 1.01 -2.55
CA ASP A 120 20.23 0.24 -3.79
C ASP A 120 18.86 -0.44 -3.84
N VAL A 121 18.21 -0.34 -5.00
CA VAL A 121 16.93 -0.99 -5.29
C VAL A 121 17.12 -1.87 -6.52
N PHE A 122 17.15 -3.17 -6.30
CA PHE A 122 17.35 -4.18 -7.36
C PHE A 122 18.53 -3.89 -8.30
N GLY A 123 19.67 -3.47 -7.72
CA GLY A 123 20.89 -3.16 -8.45
C GLY A 123 21.00 -1.73 -8.98
N VAL A 124 19.97 -0.91 -8.81
CA VAL A 124 20.00 0.51 -9.17
C VAL A 124 20.27 1.35 -7.93
N ARG A 125 21.33 2.14 -7.93
CA ARG A 125 21.66 3.10 -6.87
C ARG A 125 20.72 4.30 -6.96
N LEU A 126 19.85 4.48 -5.95
CA LEU A 126 18.91 5.61 -5.85
C LEU A 126 19.43 6.72 -4.94
N ILE A 127 20.22 6.37 -3.93
CA ILE A 127 20.82 7.32 -2.97
C ILE A 127 22.26 6.89 -2.75
N ASP A 128 23.22 7.79 -3.00
CA ASP A 128 24.64 7.49 -2.81
C ASP A 128 25.02 7.46 -1.33
N GLY A 129 24.41 8.34 -0.52
CA GLY A 129 24.79 8.49 0.89
C GLY A 129 26.12 9.22 1.05
N GLY A 130 26.82 8.95 2.19
CA GLY A 130 28.14 9.50 2.48
C GLY A 130 28.13 10.76 3.33
N TRP A 131 26.96 11.23 3.79
CA TRP A 131 26.83 12.34 4.75
C TRP A 131 26.54 11.82 6.16
N ALA A 132 26.72 12.68 7.16
CA ALA A 132 26.41 12.38 8.55
C ALA A 132 24.91 12.19 8.75
N GLU A 133 24.53 11.39 9.75
CA GLU A 133 23.12 11.20 10.10
C GLU A 133 22.45 12.52 10.49
N VAL A 134 21.23 12.69 9.99
CA VAL A 134 20.36 13.86 10.27
C VAL A 134 19.22 13.40 11.20
N PRO A 135 19.33 13.63 12.52
CA PRO A 135 18.43 13.02 13.53
C PRO A 135 16.95 13.35 13.34
N TRP A 136 16.59 14.57 12.92
CA TRP A 136 15.19 14.95 12.72
C TRP A 136 14.51 14.19 11.55
N MET A 137 15.29 13.63 10.61
CA MET A 137 14.79 12.77 9.53
C MET A 137 14.67 11.32 9.99
N THR A 138 15.59 10.86 10.84
CA THR A 138 15.62 9.45 11.25
C THR A 138 14.69 9.16 12.43
N ALA A 139 14.59 10.06 13.41
CA ALA A 139 13.84 9.88 14.64
C ALA A 139 12.33 9.62 14.42
N PRO A 140 11.58 10.38 13.60
CA PRO A 140 10.16 10.11 13.38
C PRO A 140 9.89 8.73 12.81
N ALA A 141 10.69 8.28 11.84
CA ALA A 141 10.52 6.98 11.23
C ALA A 141 10.94 5.83 12.16
N ASN A 142 11.98 6.02 12.97
CA ASN A 142 12.35 5.04 13.99
C ASN A 142 11.23 4.84 15.03
N ALA A 143 10.51 5.89 15.38
CA ALA A 143 9.40 5.84 16.33
C ALA A 143 8.11 5.28 15.68
N ALA A 144 7.79 5.66 14.45
CA ALA A 144 6.43 5.51 13.90
C ALA A 144 6.30 4.44 12.80
N HIS A 145 7.35 4.14 12.01
CA HIS A 145 7.24 3.23 10.86
C HIS A 145 6.67 1.86 11.23
N GLY A 146 7.19 1.23 12.27
CA GLY A 146 6.73 -0.09 12.71
C GLY A 146 5.31 -0.05 13.26
N LEU A 147 4.99 0.92 14.11
CA LEU A 147 3.65 1.09 14.66
C LEU A 147 2.60 1.33 13.56
N LEU A 148 2.88 2.28 12.66
CA LEU A 148 1.96 2.57 11.55
C LEU A 148 1.83 1.41 10.56
N ALA A 149 2.87 0.58 10.39
CA ALA A 149 2.77 -0.64 9.59
C ALA A 149 1.78 -1.64 10.22
N TRP A 150 1.75 -1.80 11.56
CA TRP A 150 0.73 -2.62 12.23
C TRP A 150 -0.68 -2.04 12.08
N VAL A 151 -0.83 -0.72 12.18
CA VAL A 151 -2.12 -0.05 11.92
C VAL A 151 -2.56 -0.26 10.47
N LEU A 152 -1.63 -0.18 9.51
CA LEU A 152 -1.92 -0.48 8.09
C LEU A 152 -2.36 -1.94 7.92
N LEU A 153 -1.69 -2.90 8.54
CA LEU A 153 -2.09 -4.31 8.48
C LEU A 153 -3.50 -4.52 9.04
N ALA A 154 -3.82 -3.90 10.17
CA ALA A 154 -5.17 -3.97 10.76
C ALA A 154 -6.21 -3.34 9.83
N ALA A 155 -5.90 -2.20 9.19
CA ALA A 155 -6.79 -1.56 8.23
C ALA A 155 -7.01 -2.44 6.97
N ILE A 156 -5.96 -3.12 6.48
CA ILE A 156 -6.07 -4.08 5.37
C ILE A 156 -6.94 -5.27 5.77
N ALA A 157 -6.74 -5.84 6.98
CA ALA A 157 -7.55 -6.94 7.48
C ALA A 157 -9.04 -6.54 7.59
N GLY A 158 -9.32 -5.34 8.10
CA GLY A 158 -10.67 -4.79 8.15
C GLY A 158 -11.27 -4.58 6.75
N HIS A 159 -10.48 -4.10 5.79
CA HIS A 159 -10.90 -3.97 4.40
C HIS A 159 -11.27 -5.33 3.78
N ILE A 160 -10.42 -6.36 3.96
CA ILE A 160 -10.69 -7.71 3.48
C ILE A 160 -11.95 -8.28 4.15
N LEU A 161 -12.09 -8.10 5.48
CA LEU A 161 -13.28 -8.55 6.21
C LEU A 161 -14.55 -7.92 5.62
N MET A 162 -14.54 -6.62 5.33
CA MET A 162 -15.68 -5.95 4.69
C MET A 162 -15.97 -6.47 3.30
N VAL A 163 -14.95 -6.82 2.51
CA VAL A 163 -15.13 -7.50 1.21
C VAL A 163 -15.86 -8.84 1.39
N LEU A 164 -15.47 -9.64 2.40
CA LEU A 164 -16.13 -10.91 2.70
C LEU A 164 -17.58 -10.71 3.17
N VAL A 165 -17.84 -9.71 4.02
CA VAL A 165 -19.20 -9.35 4.44
C VAL A 165 -20.06 -8.95 3.24
N HIS A 166 -19.56 -8.10 2.34
CA HIS A 166 -20.27 -7.73 1.14
C HIS A 166 -20.56 -8.93 0.22
N HIS A 167 -19.58 -9.83 0.08
CA HIS A 167 -19.72 -10.99 -0.80
C HIS A 167 -20.66 -12.09 -0.24
N PHE A 168 -20.46 -12.50 1.03
CA PHE A 168 -21.14 -13.66 1.59
C PHE A 168 -22.41 -13.33 2.37
N ILE A 169 -22.46 -12.16 3.05
CA ILE A 169 -23.57 -11.78 3.93
C ILE A 169 -24.54 -10.88 3.18
N TRP A 170 -24.07 -9.76 2.66
CA TRP A 170 -24.93 -8.80 1.96
C TRP A 170 -25.20 -9.17 0.50
N LYS A 171 -24.36 -10.04 -0.07
CA LYS A 171 -24.48 -10.57 -1.46
C LYS A 171 -24.69 -9.47 -2.49
N ASP A 172 -24.00 -8.32 -2.31
CA ASP A 172 -24.04 -7.22 -3.24
C ASP A 172 -22.92 -7.33 -4.29
N GLU A 173 -23.07 -6.66 -5.43
CA GLU A 173 -22.14 -6.78 -6.56
C GLU A 173 -20.87 -5.92 -6.43
N LYS A 174 -20.60 -5.33 -5.24
CA LYS A 174 -19.46 -4.42 -5.08
C LYS A 174 -18.12 -5.09 -5.30
N VAL A 175 -17.99 -6.36 -4.91
CA VAL A 175 -16.78 -7.16 -5.12
C VAL A 175 -16.54 -7.41 -6.61
N GLY A 176 -17.59 -7.74 -7.37
CA GLY A 176 -17.53 -7.96 -8.81
C GLY A 176 -16.96 -6.76 -9.58
N ARG A 177 -17.22 -5.53 -9.13
CA ARG A 177 -16.71 -4.31 -9.77
C ARG A 177 -15.19 -4.20 -9.79
N MET A 178 -14.48 -4.93 -8.90
CA MET A 178 -13.02 -4.92 -8.77
C MET A 178 -12.36 -6.18 -9.35
N ILE A 179 -13.14 -7.23 -9.64
CA ILE A 179 -12.63 -8.53 -10.13
C ILE A 179 -12.88 -8.69 -11.63
N SER A 180 -14.07 -8.33 -12.11
CA SER A 180 -14.54 -8.58 -13.50
C SER A 180 -14.33 -7.39 -14.43
#